data_a6c60be0751233e2f9c6d5545582e8fe
#
_entry.id   a6c60be0751233e2f9c6d5545582e8fe
#
_cell.length_a   1.000
_cell.length_b   1.000
_cell.length_c   1.000
_cell.angle_alpha   90.00
_cell.angle_beta   90.00
_cell.angle_gamma   90.00
#
_symmetry.space_group_name_H-M   'P 1'
#
loop_
_entity.id
_entity.type
_entity.pdbx_description
1 polymer ?
#
loop_
_entity_poly.entity_id
_entity_poly.type
_entity_poly.pdbx_seq_one_letter_code
_entity_poly.pdbx_strand_id
1 'polypeptide(L)'
;ASGCIVTDPNGTEFPINEFWAGPGSLTGKGVATTTKPTMGTYSFKLKFADGYEKTVTDELTDVETSLALPIVVTRIPATVTEPEKIKLDWTAVPNTDLICIKLTELDIEGTKPLFKMAKLDASLTTYTISLDGGTGWLRPTTDLTTGTEYYITVAAKKVETGKVVDGASKDFAHSACSKVKIVY
;
A
#
# COMPACT_ATOMS: atom_id res chain seq x y z
N ALA A 1 -17.49 -8.29 -13.33
CA ALA A 1 -16.88 -9.53 -13.80
C ALA A 1 -17.17 -10.64 -12.78
N SER A 2 -17.34 -11.87 -13.21
CA SER A 2 -17.54 -13.04 -12.35
C SER A 2 -16.22 -13.79 -12.08
N GLY A 3 -15.16 -13.45 -12.79
CA GLY A 3 -13.83 -14.00 -12.60
C GLY A 3 -12.80 -13.36 -13.52
N CYS A 4 -11.53 -13.56 -13.19
CA CYS A 4 -10.41 -13.19 -14.05
C CYS A 4 -9.34 -14.30 -13.98
N ILE A 5 -8.74 -14.61 -15.11
CA ILE A 5 -7.52 -15.41 -15.16
C ILE A 5 -6.41 -14.47 -15.58
N VAL A 6 -5.38 -14.37 -14.74
CA VAL A 6 -4.15 -13.64 -15.06
C VAL A 6 -3.15 -14.65 -15.55
N THR A 7 -2.57 -14.42 -16.72
CA THR A 7 -1.47 -15.24 -17.28
C THR A 7 -0.20 -14.39 -17.25
N ASP A 8 0.84 -14.87 -16.63
CA ASP A 8 2.15 -14.22 -16.57
C ASP A 8 2.94 -14.37 -17.89
N PRO A 9 4.06 -13.68 -18.08
CA PRO A 9 4.89 -13.78 -19.28
C PRO A 9 5.45 -15.17 -19.56
N ASN A 10 5.47 -16.05 -18.55
CA ASN A 10 5.92 -17.46 -18.70
C ASN A 10 4.77 -18.41 -19.03
N GLY A 11 3.54 -17.90 -19.15
CA GLY A 11 2.33 -18.69 -19.41
C GLY A 11 1.70 -19.32 -18.16
N THR A 12 2.14 -18.93 -16.96
CA THR A 12 1.54 -19.42 -15.70
C THR A 12 0.22 -18.71 -15.44
N GLU A 13 -0.83 -19.47 -15.17
CA GLU A 13 -2.15 -18.93 -14.91
C GLU A 13 -2.43 -18.80 -13.42
N PHE A 14 -2.99 -17.64 -13.05
CA PHE A 14 -3.44 -17.30 -11.70
C PHE A 14 -4.93 -16.95 -11.74
N PRO A 15 -5.83 -17.85 -11.32
CA PRO A 15 -7.24 -17.53 -11.25
C PRO A 15 -7.54 -16.56 -10.10
N ILE A 16 -8.23 -15.46 -10.41
CA ILE A 16 -8.73 -14.50 -9.45
C ILE A 16 -10.24 -14.63 -9.40
N ASN A 17 -10.76 -15.23 -8.33
CA ASN A 17 -12.20 -15.51 -8.19
C ASN A 17 -12.95 -14.48 -7.34
N GLU A 18 -12.24 -13.55 -6.72
CA GLU A 18 -12.84 -12.53 -5.87
C GLU A 18 -12.50 -11.14 -6.41
N PHE A 19 -13.55 -10.39 -6.75
CA PHE A 19 -13.45 -8.99 -7.12
C PHE A 19 -14.17 -8.13 -6.09
N TRP A 20 -13.52 -7.11 -5.65
CA TRP A 20 -14.17 -6.04 -4.91
C TRP A 20 -14.79 -5.08 -5.91
N ALA A 21 -16.12 -5.12 -6.04
CA ALA A 21 -16.88 -4.16 -6.84
C ALA A 21 -17.47 -3.12 -5.89
N GLY A 22 -16.89 -1.92 -5.86
CA GLY A 22 -17.59 -0.74 -5.36
C GLY A 22 -18.29 -0.01 -6.51
N PRO A 23 -19.30 0.84 -6.26
CA PRO A 23 -19.91 1.66 -7.30
C PRO A 23 -18.83 2.48 -8.03
N GLY A 24 -18.57 2.15 -9.30
CA GLY A 24 -17.64 2.87 -10.17
C GLY A 24 -16.17 2.45 -10.13
N SER A 25 -15.76 1.39 -9.42
CA SER A 25 -14.39 0.88 -9.49
C SER A 25 -14.34 -0.65 -9.41
N LEU A 26 -13.59 -1.26 -10.32
CA LEU A 26 -13.10 -2.63 -10.17
C LEU A 26 -11.80 -2.56 -9.36
N THR A 27 -11.83 -3.06 -8.14
CA THR A 27 -10.62 -3.28 -7.36
C THR A 27 -10.31 -4.76 -7.39
N GLY A 28 -9.18 -5.13 -8.00
CA GLY A 28 -8.71 -6.52 -7.99
C GLY A 28 -8.14 -6.90 -6.63
N LYS A 29 -8.21 -8.18 -6.29
CA LYS A 29 -7.50 -8.74 -5.15
C LYS A 29 -6.05 -8.97 -5.55
N GLY A 30 -5.12 -8.43 -4.79
CA GLY A 30 -3.70 -8.77 -4.94
C GLY A 30 -3.44 -10.21 -4.49
N VAL A 31 -2.66 -10.95 -5.25
CA VAL A 31 -2.11 -12.22 -4.81
C VAL A 31 -0.75 -11.94 -4.20
N ALA A 32 -0.58 -12.20 -2.91
CA ALA A 32 0.73 -12.13 -2.28
C ALA A 32 1.58 -13.30 -2.79
N THR A 33 2.72 -13.01 -3.40
CA THR A 33 3.72 -14.02 -3.79
C THR A 33 5.00 -13.79 -3.01
N THR A 34 5.73 -14.86 -2.71
CA THR A 34 7.08 -14.79 -2.13
C THR A 34 8.15 -14.67 -3.21
N THR A 35 7.77 -14.75 -4.48
CA THR A 35 8.67 -14.65 -5.63
C THR A 35 8.45 -13.33 -6.35
N LYS A 36 9.54 -12.79 -6.86
CA LYS A 36 9.52 -11.60 -7.72
C LYS A 36 8.64 -11.86 -8.95
N PRO A 37 7.71 -10.95 -9.30
CA PRO A 37 6.99 -11.03 -10.56
C PRO A 37 7.95 -11.02 -11.75
N THR A 38 7.65 -11.78 -12.78
CA THR A 38 8.42 -11.78 -14.03
C THR A 38 8.10 -10.54 -14.85
N MET A 39 9.10 -9.80 -15.31
CA MET A 39 8.88 -8.68 -16.24
C MET A 39 8.37 -9.19 -17.58
N GLY A 40 7.51 -8.41 -18.22
CA GLY A 40 6.92 -8.70 -19.52
C GLY A 40 5.41 -8.52 -19.55
N THR A 41 4.80 -9.01 -20.62
CA THR A 41 3.37 -8.83 -20.86
C THR A 41 2.53 -9.83 -20.07
N TYR A 42 1.63 -9.32 -19.26
CA TYR A 42 0.59 -10.07 -18.57
C TYR A 42 -0.72 -10.00 -19.35
N SER A 43 -1.44 -11.11 -19.38
CA SER A 43 -2.78 -11.22 -19.99
C SER A 43 -3.83 -11.39 -18.90
N PHE A 44 -4.92 -10.64 -19.01
CA PHE A 44 -6.05 -10.64 -18.07
C PHE A 44 -7.31 -11.08 -18.83
N LYS A 45 -7.71 -12.31 -18.68
CA LYS A 45 -8.96 -12.84 -19.26
C LYS A 45 -10.11 -12.61 -18.29
N LEU A 46 -10.92 -11.60 -18.56
CA LEU A 46 -12.10 -11.23 -17.77
C LEU A 46 -13.30 -12.05 -18.20
N LYS A 47 -14.05 -12.60 -17.25
CA LYS A 47 -15.33 -13.26 -17.45
C LYS A 47 -16.45 -12.44 -16.83
N PHE A 48 -17.52 -12.24 -17.56
CA PHE A 48 -18.70 -11.49 -17.12
C PHE A 48 -19.87 -12.44 -16.82
N ALA A 49 -20.84 -11.98 -16.02
CA ALA A 49 -21.96 -12.80 -15.57
C ALA A 49 -22.89 -13.26 -16.71
N ASP A 50 -22.92 -12.50 -17.81
CA ASP A 50 -23.68 -12.81 -19.04
C ASP A 50 -22.96 -13.79 -19.97
N GLY A 51 -21.79 -14.31 -19.55
CA GLY A 51 -20.96 -15.21 -20.34
C GLY A 51 -19.99 -14.50 -21.30
N TYR A 52 -20.03 -13.16 -21.39
CA TYR A 52 -19.07 -12.43 -22.20
C TYR A 52 -17.67 -12.56 -21.62
N GLU A 53 -16.66 -12.72 -22.48
CA GLU A 53 -15.24 -12.76 -22.10
C GLU A 53 -14.48 -11.65 -22.83
N LYS A 54 -13.54 -11.03 -22.14
CA LYS A 54 -12.63 -10.03 -22.72
C LYS A 54 -11.21 -10.27 -22.21
N THR A 55 -10.26 -10.29 -23.12
CA THR A 55 -8.85 -10.31 -22.78
C THR A 55 -8.26 -8.92 -22.97
N VAL A 56 -7.53 -8.44 -21.96
CA VAL A 56 -6.70 -7.24 -22.04
C VAL A 56 -5.29 -7.61 -21.63
N THR A 57 -4.32 -6.84 -22.08
CA THR A 57 -2.91 -7.05 -21.74
C THR A 57 -2.33 -5.79 -21.10
N ASP A 58 -1.35 -5.99 -20.23
CA ASP A 58 -0.57 -4.92 -19.62
C ASP A 58 0.88 -5.38 -19.49
N GLU A 59 1.84 -4.46 -19.53
CA GLU A 59 3.25 -4.79 -19.52
C GLU A 59 3.89 -4.36 -18.19
N LEU A 60 4.47 -5.32 -17.48
CA LEU A 60 5.29 -5.06 -16.30
C LEU A 60 6.72 -4.78 -16.75
N THR A 61 7.10 -3.51 -16.79
CA THR A 61 8.40 -3.04 -17.32
C THR A 61 9.47 -2.91 -16.25
N ASP A 62 9.08 -2.85 -14.97
CA ASP A 62 10.00 -2.69 -13.86
C ASP A 62 9.47 -3.36 -12.59
N VAL A 63 10.37 -3.98 -11.82
CA VAL A 63 10.05 -4.61 -10.55
C VAL A 63 11.10 -4.22 -9.52
N GLU A 64 10.72 -3.39 -8.55
CA GLU A 64 11.58 -3.07 -7.42
C GLU A 64 11.63 -4.24 -6.45
N THR A 65 12.82 -4.69 -6.12
CA THR A 65 13.05 -5.86 -5.25
C THR A 65 13.78 -5.53 -3.95
N SER A 66 14.24 -4.31 -3.80
CA SER A 66 15.09 -3.91 -2.68
C SER A 66 14.34 -3.56 -1.41
N LEU A 67 13.16 -4.09 -1.21
CA LEU A 67 12.27 -3.68 -0.16
C LEU A 67 12.25 -4.58 1.05
N ALA A 68 13.37 -4.77 1.64
CA ALA A 68 13.39 -4.95 3.08
C ALA A 68 13.60 -3.57 3.72
N LEU A 69 12.53 -2.88 4.01
CA LEU A 69 12.56 -1.72 4.89
C LEU A 69 12.33 -2.21 6.31
N PRO A 70 13.36 -2.43 7.14
CA PRO A 70 13.10 -2.46 8.57
C PRO A 70 12.60 -1.07 8.95
N ILE A 71 11.34 -1.00 9.38
CA ILE A 71 10.82 0.21 10.00
C ILE A 71 11.20 0.11 11.46
N VAL A 72 12.00 1.05 11.94
CA VAL A 72 12.25 1.23 13.37
C VAL A 72 11.19 2.17 13.93
N VAL A 73 10.46 1.71 14.93
CA VAL A 73 9.41 2.50 15.59
C VAL A 73 9.88 2.90 16.98
N THR A 74 9.85 4.20 17.26
CA THR A 74 10.18 4.76 18.58
C THR A 74 8.99 5.53 19.12
N ARG A 75 8.47 5.16 20.29
CA ARG A 75 7.47 5.96 21.00
C ARG A 75 8.19 7.09 21.76
N ILE A 76 7.67 8.29 21.60
CA ILE A 76 8.13 9.48 22.32
C ILE A 76 7.01 9.87 23.28
N PRO A 77 7.17 9.67 24.59
CA PRO A 77 6.14 9.98 25.57
C PRO A 77 5.70 11.44 25.52
N ALA A 78 4.47 11.70 25.88
CA ALA A 78 3.96 13.05 26.06
C ALA A 78 4.73 13.80 27.17
N THR A 79 4.85 15.09 26.98
CA THR A 79 5.35 16.03 28.00
C THR A 79 4.26 17.02 28.38
N VAL A 80 4.55 17.98 29.27
CA VAL A 80 3.58 19.02 29.65
C VAL A 80 3.18 19.91 28.46
N THR A 81 4.06 20.04 27.46
CA THR A 81 3.87 20.93 26.30
C THR A 81 3.72 20.22 24.98
N GLU A 82 4.04 18.92 24.92
CA GLU A 82 4.07 18.16 23.68
C GLU A 82 3.24 16.87 23.80
N PRO A 83 2.40 16.54 22.82
CA PRO A 83 1.68 15.28 22.79
C PRO A 83 2.61 14.10 22.61
N GLU A 84 2.13 12.91 22.93
CA GLU A 84 2.84 11.68 22.57
C GLU A 84 3.01 11.57 21.06
N LYS A 85 4.14 10.98 20.64
CA LYS A 85 4.50 10.84 19.22
C LYS A 85 5.00 9.43 18.92
N ILE A 86 4.80 9.00 17.68
CA ILE A 86 5.38 7.79 17.13
C ILE A 86 6.36 8.19 16.04
N LYS A 87 7.64 8.01 16.28
CA LYS A 87 8.70 8.25 15.28
C LYS A 87 8.95 6.97 14.50
N LEU A 88 9.01 7.11 13.19
CA LEU A 88 9.31 6.06 12.23
C LEU A 88 10.64 6.39 11.56
N ASP A 89 11.54 5.44 11.49
CA ASP A 89 12.79 5.56 10.74
C ASP A 89 12.90 4.36 9.79
N TRP A 90 13.36 4.59 8.55
CA TRP A 90 13.55 3.55 7.52
C TRP A 90 14.72 3.92 6.60
N THR A 91 15.17 2.96 5.81
CA THR A 91 16.21 3.20 4.79
C THR A 91 15.58 3.80 3.52
N ALA A 92 16.30 4.73 2.88
CA ALA A 92 15.86 5.28 1.60
C ALA A 92 15.66 4.17 0.55
N VAL A 93 14.58 4.28 -0.21
CA VAL A 93 14.26 3.35 -1.30
C VAL A 93 14.61 4.00 -2.62
N PRO A 94 15.50 3.41 -3.42
CA PRO A 94 15.85 3.95 -4.73
C PRO A 94 14.64 3.91 -5.69
N ASN A 95 14.68 4.73 -6.72
CA ASN A 95 13.65 4.79 -7.76
C ASN A 95 12.21 4.98 -7.24
N THR A 96 12.07 5.79 -6.22
CA THR A 96 10.79 6.12 -5.58
C THR A 96 10.40 7.54 -5.90
N ASP A 97 9.13 7.78 -6.19
CA ASP A 97 8.58 9.13 -6.43
C ASP A 97 7.85 9.67 -5.21
N LEU A 98 7.32 8.79 -4.36
CA LEU A 98 6.64 9.20 -3.14
C LEU A 98 6.64 8.11 -2.06
N ILE A 99 6.49 8.55 -0.81
CA ILE A 99 6.28 7.69 0.35
C ILE A 99 4.84 7.85 0.85
N CYS A 100 4.22 6.74 1.20
CA CYS A 100 2.92 6.71 1.88
C CYS A 100 3.07 6.05 3.26
N ILE A 101 2.38 6.60 4.26
CA ILE A 101 2.33 6.02 5.60
C ILE A 101 0.87 5.77 5.96
N LYS A 102 0.58 4.62 6.57
CA LYS A 102 -0.75 4.29 7.11
C LYS A 102 -0.61 3.69 8.50
N LEU A 103 -1.59 3.97 9.35
CA LEU A 103 -1.83 3.28 10.61
C LEU A 103 -3.23 2.64 10.55
N THR A 104 -3.32 1.35 10.82
CA THR A 104 -4.58 0.58 10.79
C THR A 104 -4.73 -0.27 12.04
N GLU A 105 -5.97 -0.58 12.41
CA GLU A 105 -6.30 -1.51 13.53
C GLU A 105 -6.04 -2.97 13.15
N LEU A 106 -6.27 -3.33 11.90
CA LEU A 106 -6.19 -4.72 11.43
C LEU A 106 -5.15 -4.87 10.34
N ASP A 107 -4.53 -6.03 10.29
CA ASP A 107 -3.63 -6.45 9.21
C ASP A 107 -4.42 -7.00 8.01
N ILE A 108 -5.47 -6.31 7.61
CA ILE A 108 -6.33 -6.71 6.49
C ILE A 108 -6.27 -5.60 5.44
N GLU A 109 -5.97 -5.97 4.21
CA GLU A 109 -6.02 -5.04 3.10
C GLU A 109 -7.45 -4.49 2.95
N GLY A 110 -7.56 -3.18 2.70
CA GLY A 110 -8.87 -2.50 2.63
C GLY A 110 -9.38 -1.96 3.96
N THR A 111 -8.74 -2.26 5.08
CA THR A 111 -9.08 -1.65 6.38
C THR A 111 -8.94 -0.13 6.28
N LYS A 112 -9.97 0.60 6.71
CA LYS A 112 -9.93 2.07 6.74
C LYS A 112 -8.85 2.52 7.73
N PRO A 113 -7.86 3.29 7.29
CA PRO A 113 -6.80 3.74 8.17
C PRO A 113 -7.31 4.73 9.22
N LEU A 114 -6.69 4.68 10.40
CA LEU A 114 -6.82 5.71 11.44
C LEU A 114 -6.04 6.96 11.05
N PHE A 115 -4.84 6.74 10.50
CA PHE A 115 -3.93 7.78 10.02
C PHE A 115 -3.42 7.44 8.62
N LYS A 116 -3.26 8.47 7.78
CA LYS A 116 -2.71 8.30 6.42
C LYS A 116 -2.01 9.57 5.95
N MET A 117 -0.75 9.42 5.54
CA MET A 117 -0.05 10.36 4.68
C MET A 117 0.12 9.72 3.31
N ALA A 118 -0.52 10.32 2.30
CA ALA A 118 -0.62 9.70 0.97
C ALA A 118 0.49 10.13 0.00
N LYS A 119 1.14 11.27 0.28
CA LYS A 119 2.18 11.85 -0.57
C LYS A 119 3.20 12.55 0.30
N LEU A 120 4.25 11.84 0.63
CA LEU A 120 5.44 12.38 1.27
C LEU A 120 6.59 12.36 0.26
N ASP A 121 7.57 13.23 0.48
CA ASP A 121 8.78 13.29 -0.35
C ASP A 121 9.51 11.93 -0.34
N ALA A 122 9.94 11.49 -1.52
CA ALA A 122 10.63 10.21 -1.70
C ALA A 122 11.97 10.13 -0.98
N SER A 123 12.60 11.27 -0.69
CA SER A 123 13.89 11.35 0.01
C SER A 123 13.77 11.16 1.52
N LEU A 124 12.55 11.19 2.08
CA LEU A 124 12.34 11.01 3.50
C LEU A 124 12.72 9.61 3.95
N THR A 125 13.45 9.56 5.05
CA THR A 125 13.84 8.33 5.76
C THR A 125 13.33 8.31 7.21
N THR A 126 12.60 9.35 7.59
CA THR A 126 12.00 9.48 8.91
C THR A 126 10.67 10.23 8.84
N TYR A 127 9.76 9.89 9.71
CA TYR A 127 8.49 10.61 9.88
C TYR A 127 8.00 10.49 11.31
N THR A 128 7.39 11.55 11.83
CA THR A 128 6.83 11.55 13.17
C THR A 128 5.32 11.76 13.11
N ILE A 129 4.58 10.78 13.60
CA ILE A 129 3.13 10.85 13.78
C ILE A 129 2.88 11.47 15.15
N SER A 130 2.27 12.65 15.20
CA SER A 130 1.81 13.26 16.45
C SER A 130 0.44 12.69 16.83
N LEU A 131 0.26 12.34 18.09
CA LEU A 131 -1.00 11.78 18.60
C LEU A 131 -1.97 12.85 19.10
N ASP A 132 -1.87 14.07 18.58
CA ASP A 132 -2.76 15.20 18.87
C ASP A 132 -4.00 15.29 17.97
N GLY A 133 -4.13 14.39 16.98
CA GLY A 133 -5.23 14.42 16.01
C GLY A 133 -5.02 15.42 14.87
N GLY A 134 -3.78 15.88 14.64
CA GLY A 134 -3.42 16.82 13.57
C GLY A 134 -3.44 16.21 12.17
N THR A 135 -2.58 16.76 11.30
CA THR A 135 -2.49 16.36 9.88
C THR A 135 -2.27 14.86 9.69
N GLY A 136 -3.06 14.28 8.81
CA GLY A 136 -2.99 12.86 8.45
C GLY A 136 -3.98 11.98 9.22
N TRP A 137 -4.52 12.42 10.35
CA TRP A 137 -5.54 11.68 11.08
C TRP A 137 -6.88 11.71 10.33
N LEU A 138 -7.45 10.53 10.12
CA LEU A 138 -8.74 10.33 9.46
C LEU A 138 -9.84 9.94 10.46
N ARG A 139 -9.44 9.56 11.67
CA ARG A 139 -10.29 9.26 12.82
C ARG A 139 -9.69 9.91 14.07
N PRO A 140 -10.48 10.19 15.11
CA PRO A 140 -9.95 10.73 16.36
C PRO A 140 -8.85 9.84 16.97
N THR A 141 -7.83 10.45 17.55
CA THR A 141 -6.76 9.70 18.24
C THR A 141 -7.26 8.97 19.49
N THR A 142 -8.40 9.40 20.03
CA THR A 142 -9.13 8.70 21.09
C THR A 142 -9.63 7.32 20.70
N ASP A 143 -9.63 6.99 19.41
CA ASP A 143 -9.92 5.64 18.91
C ASP A 143 -8.75 4.67 19.17
N LEU A 144 -7.56 5.18 19.49
CA LEU A 144 -6.45 4.34 19.93
C LEU A 144 -6.71 3.80 21.33
N THR A 145 -6.69 2.48 21.47
CA THR A 145 -6.95 1.79 22.73
C THR A 145 -5.67 1.18 23.26
N THR A 146 -5.33 1.50 24.53
CA THR A 146 -4.16 0.95 25.20
C THR A 146 -4.23 -0.57 25.25
N GLY A 147 -3.13 -1.25 24.95
CA GLY A 147 -3.02 -2.71 24.87
C GLY A 147 -3.50 -3.30 23.54
N THR A 148 -4.02 -2.50 22.62
CA THR A 148 -4.47 -2.96 21.31
C THR A 148 -3.31 -2.95 20.28
N GLU A 149 -3.31 -3.96 19.43
CA GLU A 149 -2.36 -4.07 18.31
C GLU A 149 -2.79 -3.19 17.14
N TYR A 150 -1.84 -2.46 16.60
CA TYR A 150 -1.98 -1.64 15.40
C TYR A 150 -0.86 -1.96 14.42
N TYR A 151 -1.11 -1.66 13.15
CA TYR A 151 -0.16 -1.91 12.07
C TYR A 151 0.21 -0.61 11.38
N ILE A 152 1.51 -0.32 11.36
CA ILE A 152 2.06 0.80 10.60
C ILE A 152 2.65 0.26 9.30
N THR A 153 2.21 0.82 8.19
CA THR A 153 2.75 0.51 6.86
C THR A 153 3.45 1.73 6.31
N VAL A 154 4.70 1.58 5.88
CA VAL A 154 5.41 2.54 5.04
C VAL A 154 5.51 1.93 3.65
N ALA A 155 5.03 2.64 2.65
CA ALA A 155 5.07 2.20 1.26
C ALA A 155 5.82 3.23 0.41
N ALA A 156 6.84 2.77 -0.28
CA ALA A 156 7.55 3.51 -1.32
C ALA A 156 6.91 3.20 -2.67
N LYS A 157 6.62 4.21 -3.47
CA LYS A 157 5.90 4.04 -4.72
C LYS A 157 6.59 4.74 -5.87
N LYS A 158 6.68 4.05 -7.00
CA LYS A 158 7.08 4.57 -8.30
C LYS A 158 5.83 4.82 -9.14
N VAL A 159 5.65 6.02 -9.65
CA VAL A 159 4.55 6.35 -10.55
C VAL A 159 4.93 5.98 -11.98
N GLU A 160 3.98 5.53 -12.77
CA GLU A 160 4.20 5.25 -14.19
C GLU A 160 4.68 6.50 -14.93
N THR A 161 5.56 6.29 -15.90
CA THR A 161 6.10 7.40 -16.72
C THR A 161 4.98 8.17 -17.39
N GLY A 162 5.01 9.51 -17.24
CA GLY A 162 4.02 10.42 -17.82
C GLY A 162 2.72 10.55 -17.00
N LYS A 163 2.60 9.86 -15.87
CA LYS A 163 1.46 10.03 -14.96
C LYS A 163 1.75 11.05 -13.86
N VAL A 164 0.70 11.54 -13.23
CA VAL A 164 0.82 12.55 -12.18
C VAL A 164 1.26 11.90 -10.87
N VAL A 165 2.30 12.45 -10.28
CA VAL A 165 2.75 12.07 -8.92
C VAL A 165 1.82 12.70 -7.90
N ASP A 166 0.75 12.02 -7.57
CA ASP A 166 -0.13 12.38 -6.46
C ASP A 166 -0.40 11.15 -5.57
N GLY A 167 -0.76 11.40 -4.33
CA GLY A 167 -1.03 10.31 -3.38
C GLY A 167 -2.35 9.58 -3.63
N ALA A 168 -3.19 10.09 -4.54
CA ALA A 168 -4.47 9.51 -4.93
C ALA A 168 -4.36 8.65 -6.19
N SER A 169 -3.31 8.86 -7.00
CA SER A 169 -3.08 8.09 -8.23
C SER A 169 -3.00 6.60 -7.92
N LYS A 170 -3.56 5.82 -8.83
CA LYS A 170 -3.42 4.35 -8.86
C LYS A 170 -2.43 3.89 -9.93
N ASP A 171 -1.88 4.81 -10.69
CA ASP A 171 -0.98 4.57 -11.81
C ASP A 171 0.46 4.39 -11.28
N PHE A 172 0.69 3.27 -10.57
CA PHE A 172 2.00 2.93 -10.04
C PHE A 172 2.64 1.83 -10.88
N ALA A 173 3.86 2.09 -11.36
CA ALA A 173 4.68 1.09 -12.00
C ALA A 173 5.03 -0.02 -11.01
N HIS A 174 5.39 0.35 -9.77
CA HIS A 174 5.58 -0.59 -8.68
C HIS A 174 5.36 0.08 -7.32
N SER A 175 5.13 -0.73 -6.33
CA SER A 175 5.01 -0.29 -4.94
C SER A 175 5.64 -1.31 -4.03
N ALA A 176 6.35 -0.78 -3.12
CA ALA A 176 7.04 -1.56 -2.13
C ALA A 176 6.60 -1.15 -0.73
N CYS A 177 6.29 -2.09 0.13
CA CYS A 177 5.88 -1.74 1.46
C CYS A 177 6.50 -2.61 2.53
N SER A 178 6.75 -2.00 3.68
CA SER A 178 7.03 -2.70 4.91
C SER A 178 5.95 -2.40 5.93
N LYS A 179 5.67 -3.39 6.76
CA LYS A 179 4.65 -3.30 7.79
C LYS A 179 5.26 -3.71 9.14
N VAL A 180 4.97 -2.94 10.16
CA VAL A 180 5.37 -3.25 11.53
C VAL A 180 4.13 -3.24 12.44
N LYS A 181 4.07 -4.23 13.32
CA LYS A 181 3.07 -4.29 14.38
C LYS A 181 3.56 -3.51 15.60
N ILE A 182 2.68 -2.71 16.16
CA ILE A 182 2.90 -2.01 17.43
C ILE A 182 1.78 -2.35 18.41
N VAL A 183 2.05 -2.27 19.69
CA VAL A 183 1.03 -2.28 20.76
C VAL A 183 0.95 -0.86 21.30
N TYR A 184 -0.24 -0.29 21.30
CA TYR A 184 -0.48 1.06 21.81
C TYR A 184 -0.70 1.09 23.31
#